data_213c0a46f24c248191657b0dc2f113e5
#
_entry.id   213c0a46f24c248191657b0dc2f113e5
#
_cell.length_a   1.000
_cell.length_b   1.000
_cell.length_c   1.000
_cell.angle_alpha   90.00
_cell.angle_beta   90.00
_cell.angle_gamma   90.00
#
_symmetry.space_group_name_H-M   'P 1'
#
loop_
_entity.id
_entity.type
_entity.pdbx_description
1 polymer ?
#
loop_
_entity_poly.entity_id
_entity_poly.type
_entity_poly.pdbx_seq_one_letter_code
_entity_poly.pdbx_strand_id
1 'polypeptide(L)'
;VDLRQEPPPLIIGERLNTQGSRRAKELVLANDFDGLVGLARAQVEDGAHCLDVCVATTERSDELEFMTRLVKRLSLEIDAPLVIDSTDPKVVEAAVKQIPGRPIVNSINLEGDGSRFQALAPLMAKYGLPAIAMCIGPKGMAKTAQEKLDTAQLLYDTGKKYGLQAWQFIFDVLTFTLATGEAEFADSAKNTLEGIRMLKQKFPESFTTLGLSNVSFGLPASARKVVNSVFLYHALKAGLDTVIINARDVIPYPEIDEQQKKLAEDLIFNKHTNALAELITHFEGAKAVATGSTKRIEVDPSWPADKRSYFRIVNRLKEGIEDDVVQAIADRVKGVKLVRQEGRLVLKAPTKETAHEAAVETLNEVLLPAMKEVGDKFGAGELILPFVLKSAECMKAAVAELEKYLIRQE
;
A
#
# COMPACT_ATOMS: atom_id res chain seq x y z
N VAL A 1 -7.35 9.25 -10.84
CA VAL A 1 -7.56 8.50 -9.60
C VAL A 1 -8.23 9.43 -8.61
N ASP A 2 -9.30 8.99 -7.97
CA ASP A 2 -9.96 9.73 -6.88
C ASP A 2 -9.15 9.57 -5.59
N LEU A 3 -9.00 10.67 -4.81
CA LEU A 3 -8.30 10.62 -3.53
C LEU A 3 -9.07 9.81 -2.47
N ARG A 4 -10.38 9.69 -2.61
CA ARG A 4 -11.22 8.84 -1.77
C ARG A 4 -11.55 7.57 -2.52
N GLN A 5 -10.91 6.48 -2.11
CA GLN A 5 -11.17 5.14 -2.65
C GLN A 5 -12.28 4.44 -1.88
N GLU A 6 -13.00 3.54 -2.53
CA GLU A 6 -13.94 2.62 -1.90
C GLU A 6 -13.62 1.19 -2.32
N PRO A 7 -13.12 0.38 -1.40
CA PRO A 7 -12.71 0.71 -0.03
C PRO A 7 -11.40 1.50 0.02
N PRO A 8 -11.16 2.26 1.12
CA PRO A 8 -9.90 2.94 1.36
C PRO A 8 -8.79 1.91 1.69
N PRO A 9 -7.51 2.32 1.61
CA PRO A 9 -6.97 3.65 1.31
C PRO A 9 -6.57 3.84 -0.15
N LEU A 10 -6.39 5.09 -0.58
CA LEU A 10 -5.50 5.38 -1.69
C LEU A 10 -4.05 5.15 -1.24
N ILE A 11 -3.33 4.29 -1.95
CA ILE A 11 -1.94 3.93 -1.64
C ILE A 11 -0.99 4.78 -2.46
N ILE A 12 -0.12 5.51 -1.78
CA ILE A 12 1.00 6.28 -2.36
C ILE A 12 2.26 5.44 -2.16
N GLY A 13 2.86 4.97 -3.26
CA GLY A 13 4.05 4.14 -3.23
C GLY A 13 5.30 4.96 -2.91
N GLU A 14 6.03 4.59 -1.85
CA GLU A 14 7.18 5.36 -1.31
C GLU A 14 8.55 4.97 -1.88
N ARG A 15 8.62 4.02 -2.83
CA ARG A 15 9.92 3.44 -3.24
C ARG A 15 10.68 4.27 -4.28
N LEU A 16 10.10 5.31 -4.89
CA LEU A 16 10.80 6.28 -5.74
C LEU A 16 11.35 7.48 -4.95
N ASN A 17 11.34 7.38 -3.63
CA ASN A 17 11.83 8.43 -2.75
C ASN A 17 13.24 8.07 -2.25
N THR A 18 14.23 8.92 -2.57
CA THR A 18 15.65 8.73 -2.22
C THR A 18 15.92 8.79 -0.72
N GLN A 19 15.03 9.41 0.06
CA GLN A 19 15.17 9.52 1.52
C GLN A 19 14.74 8.22 2.22
N GLY A 20 13.81 7.45 1.62
CA GLY A 20 13.29 6.20 2.19
C GLY A 20 13.75 4.94 1.47
N SER A 21 14.23 5.04 0.22
CA SER A 21 14.58 3.91 -0.63
C SER A 21 16.04 3.93 -1.05
N ARG A 22 16.84 3.02 -0.49
CA ARG A 22 18.24 2.83 -0.90
C ARG A 22 18.34 2.56 -2.41
N ARG A 23 17.43 1.75 -2.96
CA ARG A 23 17.44 1.44 -4.40
C ARG A 23 17.16 2.67 -5.25
N ALA A 24 16.21 3.52 -4.88
CA ALA A 24 15.96 4.77 -5.59
C ALA A 24 17.20 5.67 -5.57
N LYS A 25 17.85 5.81 -4.41
CA LYS A 25 19.07 6.60 -4.26
C LYS A 25 20.20 6.07 -5.18
N GLU A 26 20.44 4.78 -5.21
CA GLU A 26 21.44 4.16 -6.08
C GLU A 26 21.16 4.46 -7.57
N LEU A 27 19.89 4.35 -8.02
CA LEU A 27 19.49 4.63 -9.39
C LEU A 27 19.62 6.11 -9.76
N VAL A 28 19.24 7.01 -8.83
CA VAL A 28 19.42 8.47 -9.02
C VAL A 28 20.89 8.84 -9.17
N LEU A 29 21.76 8.30 -8.31
CA LEU A 29 23.20 8.57 -8.37
C LEU A 29 23.84 8.00 -9.65
N ALA A 30 23.32 6.89 -10.16
CA ALA A 30 23.76 6.28 -11.40
C ALA A 30 23.19 6.93 -12.68
N ASN A 31 22.28 7.91 -12.56
CA ASN A 31 21.48 8.44 -13.68
C ASN A 31 20.68 7.35 -14.44
N ASP A 32 20.28 6.30 -13.76
CA ASP A 32 19.56 5.15 -14.33
C ASP A 32 18.05 5.43 -14.37
N PHE A 33 17.61 6.18 -15.38
CA PHE A 33 16.19 6.50 -15.59
C PHE A 33 15.38 5.24 -15.94
N ASP A 34 15.92 4.26 -16.64
CA ASP A 34 15.22 3.02 -16.97
C ASP A 34 14.94 2.21 -15.70
N GLY A 35 15.92 2.12 -14.82
CA GLY A 35 15.76 1.50 -13.52
C GLY A 35 14.71 2.20 -12.64
N LEU A 36 14.65 3.55 -12.67
CA LEU A 36 13.61 4.31 -11.95
C LEU A 36 12.21 4.06 -12.52
N VAL A 37 12.06 4.03 -13.86
CA VAL A 37 10.78 3.66 -14.50
C VAL A 37 10.39 2.23 -14.16
N GLY A 38 11.34 1.28 -14.18
CA GLY A 38 11.10 -0.10 -13.76
C GLY A 38 10.64 -0.19 -12.31
N LEU A 39 11.24 0.61 -11.41
CA LEU A 39 10.84 0.69 -10.00
C LEU A 39 9.43 1.30 -9.84
N ALA A 40 9.06 2.28 -10.69
CA ALA A 40 7.73 2.86 -10.75
C ALA A 40 6.67 1.82 -11.14
N ARG A 41 6.91 1.09 -12.25
CA ARG A 41 6.02 0.02 -12.74
C ARG A 41 5.79 -1.05 -11.69
N ALA A 42 6.85 -1.51 -11.04
CA ALA A 42 6.75 -2.52 -9.99
C ALA A 42 5.86 -2.07 -8.81
N GLN A 43 5.87 -0.78 -8.44
CA GLN A 43 4.99 -0.28 -7.40
C GLN A 43 3.52 -0.23 -7.82
N VAL A 44 3.24 0.15 -9.07
CA VAL A 44 1.87 0.13 -9.63
C VAL A 44 1.36 -1.30 -9.70
N GLU A 45 2.18 -2.25 -10.17
CA GLU A 45 1.85 -3.68 -10.18
C GLU A 45 1.60 -4.24 -8.77
N ASP A 46 2.29 -3.72 -7.76
CA ASP A 46 2.08 -4.06 -6.35
C ASP A 46 0.83 -3.39 -5.75
N GLY A 47 0.12 -2.53 -6.50
CA GLY A 47 -1.14 -1.89 -6.09
C GLY A 47 -1.00 -0.46 -5.57
N ALA A 48 0.10 0.24 -5.86
CA ALA A 48 0.18 1.67 -5.61
C ALA A 48 -0.72 2.43 -6.61
N HIS A 49 -1.55 3.33 -6.09
CA HIS A 49 -2.44 4.18 -6.90
C HIS A 49 -1.73 5.44 -7.38
N CYS A 50 -0.79 5.95 -6.59
CA CYS A 50 0.06 7.10 -6.88
C CYS A 50 1.50 6.78 -6.50
N LEU A 51 2.46 7.56 -7.03
CA LEU A 51 3.88 7.35 -6.76
C LEU A 51 4.50 8.61 -6.16
N ASP A 52 5.09 8.48 -4.96
CA ASP A 52 5.86 9.55 -4.32
C ASP A 52 7.26 9.60 -4.93
N VAL A 53 7.61 10.76 -5.51
CA VAL A 53 8.86 10.97 -6.26
C VAL A 53 9.71 12.00 -5.56
N CYS A 54 10.84 11.56 -4.99
CA CYS A 54 11.88 12.42 -4.42
C CYS A 54 13.23 12.00 -4.99
N VAL A 55 13.99 12.98 -5.49
CA VAL A 55 15.33 12.76 -6.06
C VAL A 55 16.43 13.52 -5.30
N ALA A 56 16.05 14.20 -4.20
CA ALA A 56 16.97 14.94 -3.37
C ALA A 56 18.01 14.02 -2.73
N THR A 57 19.28 14.34 -2.90
CA THR A 57 20.41 13.67 -2.24
C THR A 57 21.49 14.68 -1.89
N THR A 58 22.30 14.39 -0.88
CA THR A 58 23.43 15.24 -0.51
C THR A 58 24.59 15.16 -1.52
N GLU A 59 24.61 14.14 -2.34
CA GLU A 59 25.67 13.88 -3.33
C GLU A 59 25.42 14.59 -4.68
N ARG A 60 24.24 15.21 -4.87
CA ARG A 60 23.88 15.91 -6.12
C ARG A 60 23.39 17.33 -5.85
N SER A 61 23.68 18.22 -6.78
CA SER A 61 23.22 19.64 -6.75
C SER A 61 22.25 19.99 -7.88
N ASP A 62 21.90 19.03 -8.74
CA ASP A 62 21.07 19.20 -9.95
C ASP A 62 19.64 18.65 -9.76
N GLU A 63 19.10 18.71 -8.53
CA GLU A 63 17.75 18.19 -8.20
C GLU A 63 16.68 18.70 -9.16
N LEU A 64 16.67 19.99 -9.49
CA LEU A 64 15.67 20.59 -10.37
C LEU A 64 15.70 19.97 -11.77
N GLU A 65 16.87 19.84 -12.37
CA GLU A 65 17.01 19.26 -13.71
C GLU A 65 16.65 17.79 -13.71
N PHE A 66 17.16 17.04 -12.73
CA PHE A 66 16.90 15.61 -12.62
C PHE A 66 15.42 15.32 -12.40
N MET A 67 14.77 16.01 -11.44
CA MET A 67 13.35 15.87 -11.17
C MET A 67 12.52 16.18 -12.43
N THR A 68 12.83 17.29 -13.12
CA THR A 68 12.11 17.70 -14.33
C THR A 68 12.18 16.63 -15.42
N ARG A 69 13.36 16.03 -15.64
CA ARG A 69 13.55 14.96 -16.62
C ARG A 69 12.84 13.67 -16.21
N LEU A 70 12.94 13.30 -14.92
CA LEU A 70 12.32 12.07 -14.40
C LEU A 70 10.80 12.14 -14.49
N VAL A 71 10.16 13.21 -14.00
CA VAL A 71 8.70 13.32 -14.01
C VAL A 71 8.14 13.39 -15.43
N LYS A 72 8.85 14.05 -16.36
CA LYS A 72 8.47 14.05 -17.77
C LYS A 72 8.44 12.63 -18.34
N ARG A 73 9.45 11.83 -18.01
CA ARG A 73 9.54 10.45 -18.45
C ARG A 73 8.50 9.55 -17.81
N LEU A 74 8.32 9.66 -16.49
CA LEU A 74 7.27 8.93 -15.76
C LEU A 74 5.87 9.24 -16.32
N SER A 75 5.59 10.50 -16.63
CA SER A 75 4.29 10.90 -17.20
C SER A 75 3.99 10.32 -18.59
N LEU A 76 5.02 9.87 -19.32
CA LEU A 76 4.85 9.23 -20.63
C LEU A 76 4.77 7.70 -20.54
N GLU A 77 5.30 7.10 -19.49
CA GLU A 77 5.49 5.65 -19.40
C GLU A 77 4.68 4.97 -18.29
N ILE A 78 4.08 5.74 -17.36
CA ILE A 78 3.39 5.23 -16.17
C ILE A 78 2.00 5.85 -16.07
N ASP A 79 0.97 5.02 -15.94
CA ASP A 79 -0.44 5.44 -15.81
C ASP A 79 -0.84 5.75 -14.35
N ALA A 80 0.09 6.13 -13.50
CA ALA A 80 -0.19 6.50 -12.12
C ALA A 80 0.11 7.98 -11.87
N PRO A 81 -0.78 8.71 -11.16
CA PRO A 81 -0.50 10.08 -10.74
C PRO A 81 0.76 10.16 -9.89
N LEU A 82 1.44 11.30 -9.96
CA LEU A 82 2.66 11.55 -9.23
C LEU A 82 2.42 12.44 -8.01
N VAL A 83 3.14 12.14 -6.95
CA VAL A 83 3.29 12.99 -5.76
C VAL A 83 4.71 13.55 -5.80
N ILE A 84 4.84 14.88 -5.83
CA ILE A 84 6.13 15.55 -5.98
C ILE A 84 6.66 15.93 -4.60
N ASP A 85 7.68 15.21 -4.18
CA ASP A 85 8.35 15.41 -2.89
C ASP A 85 9.68 16.16 -3.08
N SER A 86 9.65 17.44 -2.76
CA SER A 86 10.85 18.29 -2.70
C SER A 86 10.67 19.41 -1.68
N THR A 87 11.75 19.78 -1.04
CA THR A 87 11.80 20.93 -0.14
C THR A 87 11.97 22.27 -0.87
N ASP A 88 12.38 22.27 -2.14
CA ASP A 88 12.55 23.46 -2.96
C ASP A 88 11.29 23.76 -3.80
N PRO A 89 10.58 24.88 -3.57
CA PRO A 89 9.42 25.28 -4.37
C PRO A 89 9.70 25.39 -5.87
N LYS A 90 10.94 25.70 -6.29
CA LYS A 90 11.32 25.78 -7.69
C LYS A 90 11.33 24.41 -8.36
N VAL A 91 11.78 23.39 -7.63
CA VAL A 91 11.75 21.98 -8.09
C VAL A 91 10.30 21.55 -8.27
N VAL A 92 9.44 21.83 -7.27
CA VAL A 92 7.99 21.53 -7.36
C VAL A 92 7.37 22.21 -8.57
N GLU A 93 7.60 23.53 -8.76
CA GLU A 93 7.04 24.27 -9.91
C GLU A 93 7.51 23.70 -11.25
N ALA A 94 8.80 23.38 -11.36
CA ALA A 94 9.37 22.82 -12.60
C ALA A 94 8.77 21.43 -12.91
N ALA A 95 8.62 20.58 -11.89
CA ALA A 95 8.01 19.25 -12.01
C ALA A 95 6.54 19.32 -12.43
N VAL A 96 5.74 20.15 -11.75
CA VAL A 96 4.31 20.33 -12.04
C VAL A 96 4.06 20.72 -13.49
N LYS A 97 4.90 21.56 -14.08
CA LYS A 97 4.80 21.99 -15.48
C LYS A 97 5.03 20.88 -16.50
N GLN A 98 5.61 19.73 -16.09
CA GLN A 98 5.86 18.57 -16.97
C GLN A 98 4.77 17.50 -16.88
N ILE A 99 3.86 17.59 -15.90
CA ILE A 99 2.88 16.54 -15.61
C ILE A 99 1.53 16.90 -16.22
N PRO A 100 0.98 16.07 -17.13
CA PRO A 100 -0.38 16.25 -17.61
C PRO A 100 -1.38 15.87 -16.51
N GLY A 101 -2.12 16.83 -15.99
CA GLY A 101 -3.09 16.61 -14.91
C GLY A 101 -2.71 17.29 -13.60
N ARG A 102 -3.16 16.73 -12.49
CA ARG A 102 -2.97 17.29 -11.13
C ARG A 102 -2.11 16.38 -10.27
N PRO A 103 -0.79 16.62 -10.18
CA PRO A 103 0.04 15.96 -9.18
C PRO A 103 -0.29 16.44 -7.75
N ILE A 104 0.07 15.65 -6.78
CA ILE A 104 0.01 16.02 -5.36
C ILE A 104 1.35 16.66 -4.98
N VAL A 105 1.33 17.74 -4.23
CA VAL A 105 2.54 18.35 -3.67
C VAL A 105 2.85 17.73 -2.29
N ASN A 106 4.02 17.20 -2.11
CA ASN A 106 4.53 16.71 -0.82
C ASN A 106 5.70 17.59 -0.38
N SER A 107 5.55 18.48 0.52
CA SER A 107 4.43 18.85 1.37
C SER A 107 4.39 20.34 1.63
N ILE A 108 3.32 20.81 2.23
CA ILE A 108 3.21 22.16 2.80
C ILE A 108 3.11 22.08 4.32
N ASN A 109 3.64 23.10 5.02
CA ASN A 109 3.52 23.26 6.46
C ASN A 109 3.74 24.73 6.85
N LEU A 110 3.61 25.06 8.13
CA LEU A 110 3.79 26.41 8.66
C LEU A 110 4.99 26.49 9.62
N GLU A 111 5.98 25.62 9.42
CA GLU A 111 7.21 25.65 10.20
C GLU A 111 7.96 26.99 10.03
N GLY A 112 8.54 27.48 11.12
CA GLY A 112 9.29 28.73 11.13
C GLY A 112 8.41 29.94 10.75
N ASP A 113 8.78 30.63 9.67
CA ASP A 113 8.06 31.80 9.14
C ASP A 113 6.98 31.45 8.12
N GLY A 114 6.78 30.16 7.82
CA GLY A 114 5.83 29.70 6.82
C GLY A 114 6.20 30.05 5.37
N SER A 115 7.43 30.42 5.10
CA SER A 115 7.90 30.86 3.76
C SER A 115 7.66 29.80 2.68
N ARG A 116 7.81 28.50 3.02
CA ARG A 116 7.52 27.39 2.11
C ARG A 116 6.05 27.35 1.72
N PHE A 117 5.13 27.50 2.68
CA PHE A 117 3.70 27.58 2.41
C PHE A 117 3.39 28.77 1.49
N GLN A 118 3.94 29.94 1.81
CA GLN A 118 3.74 31.17 1.03
C GLN A 118 4.24 31.03 -0.41
N ALA A 119 5.32 30.30 -0.65
CA ALA A 119 5.85 30.06 -1.99
C ALA A 119 5.00 29.04 -2.81
N LEU A 120 4.43 28.02 -2.16
CA LEU A 120 3.68 26.96 -2.83
C LEU A 120 2.18 27.26 -2.98
N ALA A 121 1.56 28.02 -2.08
CA ALA A 121 0.12 28.29 -2.09
C ALA A 121 -0.35 29.00 -3.38
N PRO A 122 0.36 29.99 -3.95
CA PRO A 122 -0.01 30.56 -5.25
C PRO A 122 0.07 29.56 -6.41
N LEU A 123 1.04 28.64 -6.37
CA LEU A 123 1.20 27.57 -7.34
C LEU A 123 0.03 26.57 -7.25
N MET A 124 -0.35 26.19 -6.02
CA MET A 124 -1.50 25.32 -5.76
C MET A 124 -2.81 25.97 -6.27
N ALA A 125 -3.03 27.24 -6.01
CA ALA A 125 -4.19 27.97 -6.49
C ALA A 125 -4.22 28.05 -8.03
N LYS A 126 -3.08 28.36 -8.66
CA LYS A 126 -2.95 28.52 -10.11
C LYS A 126 -3.23 27.23 -10.87
N TYR A 127 -2.70 26.10 -10.40
CA TYR A 127 -2.80 24.80 -11.10
C TYR A 127 -3.87 23.87 -10.50
N GLY A 128 -4.57 24.30 -9.46
CA GLY A 128 -5.57 23.48 -8.77
C GLY A 128 -4.96 22.24 -8.12
N LEU A 129 -3.79 22.36 -7.49
CA LEU A 129 -3.07 21.22 -6.92
C LEU A 129 -3.55 20.89 -5.51
N PRO A 130 -3.77 19.61 -5.18
CA PRO A 130 -3.81 19.16 -3.79
C PRO A 130 -2.40 19.08 -3.21
N ALA A 131 -2.26 19.24 -1.89
CA ALA A 131 -0.99 19.08 -1.21
C ALA A 131 -1.16 18.30 0.10
N ILE A 132 -0.15 17.50 0.42
CA ILE A 132 0.02 16.94 1.75
C ILE A 132 0.35 18.10 2.70
N ALA A 133 -0.58 18.35 3.64
CA ALA A 133 -0.49 19.43 4.62
C ALA A 133 -0.07 18.83 5.96
N MET A 134 1.23 18.86 6.24
CA MET A 134 1.79 18.32 7.48
C MET A 134 1.37 19.19 8.66
N CYS A 135 0.89 18.57 9.74
CA CYS A 135 0.53 19.25 10.99
C CYS A 135 1.77 19.75 11.75
N ILE A 136 2.56 20.61 11.09
CA ILE A 136 3.71 21.32 11.63
C ILE A 136 3.39 22.82 11.60
N GLY A 137 3.28 23.40 12.77
CA GLY A 137 2.99 24.81 12.95
C GLY A 137 4.24 25.63 13.32
N PRO A 138 4.09 26.93 13.60
CA PRO A 138 5.21 27.80 14.01
C PRO A 138 5.90 27.33 15.30
N LYS A 139 5.22 26.53 16.12
CA LYS A 139 5.75 25.94 17.36
C LYS A 139 6.39 24.55 17.15
N GLY A 140 6.43 24.05 15.92
CA GLY A 140 6.93 22.73 15.57
C GLY A 140 5.82 21.69 15.32
N MET A 141 6.18 20.42 15.42
CA MET A 141 5.30 19.28 15.13
C MET A 141 4.22 19.12 16.18
N ALA A 142 2.96 18.97 15.74
CA ALA A 142 1.82 18.71 16.61
C ALA A 142 1.88 17.28 17.16
N LYS A 143 1.80 17.12 18.50
CA LYS A 143 1.94 15.84 19.20
C LYS A 143 0.61 15.28 19.64
N THR A 144 -0.24 16.11 20.29
CA THR A 144 -1.56 15.68 20.76
C THR A 144 -2.62 15.78 19.66
N ALA A 145 -3.72 15.07 19.80
CA ALA A 145 -4.84 15.12 18.86
C ALA A 145 -5.39 16.55 18.70
N GLN A 146 -5.46 17.32 19.79
CA GLN A 146 -5.92 18.71 19.75
C GLN A 146 -4.92 19.61 19.00
N GLU A 147 -3.62 19.50 19.26
CA GLU A 147 -2.60 20.26 18.52
C GLU A 147 -2.64 19.95 17.02
N LYS A 148 -2.89 18.68 16.63
CA LYS A 148 -3.05 18.28 15.23
C LYS A 148 -4.23 18.98 14.58
N LEU A 149 -5.38 19.02 15.26
CA LEU A 149 -6.57 19.71 14.79
C LEU A 149 -6.36 21.24 14.71
N ASP A 150 -5.74 21.83 15.72
CA ASP A 150 -5.51 23.28 15.76
C ASP A 150 -4.51 23.69 14.65
N THR A 151 -3.47 22.89 14.42
CA THR A 151 -2.50 23.13 13.35
C THR A 151 -3.14 22.96 11.96
N ALA A 152 -4.01 21.95 11.78
CA ALA A 152 -4.76 21.76 10.55
C ALA A 152 -5.71 22.94 10.28
N GLN A 153 -6.38 23.47 11.33
CA GLN A 153 -7.20 24.67 11.22
C GLN A 153 -6.37 25.87 10.76
N LEU A 154 -5.19 26.06 11.35
CA LEU A 154 -4.29 27.16 10.98
C LEU A 154 -3.82 27.04 9.53
N LEU A 155 -3.45 25.83 9.07
CA LEU A 155 -3.09 25.53 7.69
C LEU A 155 -4.24 25.87 6.73
N TYR A 156 -5.45 25.42 7.07
CA TYR A 156 -6.65 25.67 6.28
C TYR A 156 -6.98 27.15 6.17
N ASP A 157 -7.01 27.89 7.30
CA ASP A 157 -7.29 29.32 7.33
C ASP A 157 -6.23 30.14 6.59
N THR A 158 -4.97 29.71 6.66
CA THR A 158 -3.88 30.33 5.89
C THR A 158 -4.09 30.09 4.40
N GLY A 159 -4.43 28.88 3.98
CA GLY A 159 -4.66 28.57 2.58
C GLY A 159 -5.86 29.26 1.98
N LYS A 160 -6.92 29.47 2.76
CA LYS A 160 -8.07 30.28 2.30
C LYS A 160 -7.70 31.69 1.85
N LYS A 161 -6.69 32.30 2.46
CA LYS A 161 -6.17 33.62 2.06
C LYS A 161 -5.58 33.62 0.64
N TYR A 162 -5.19 32.45 0.15
CA TYR A 162 -4.70 32.23 -1.23
C TYR A 162 -5.78 31.65 -2.15
N GLY A 163 -7.02 31.51 -1.69
CA GLY A 163 -8.14 30.95 -2.47
C GLY A 163 -8.16 29.43 -2.53
N LEU A 164 -7.36 28.72 -1.70
CA LEU A 164 -7.37 27.27 -1.66
C LEU A 164 -8.69 26.73 -1.09
N GLN A 165 -9.16 25.63 -1.64
CA GLN A 165 -10.37 24.93 -1.27
C GLN A 165 -10.08 23.76 -0.33
N ALA A 166 -11.08 23.28 0.41
CA ALA A 166 -10.93 22.19 1.37
C ALA A 166 -10.34 20.91 0.75
N TRP A 167 -10.77 20.53 -0.44
CA TRP A 167 -10.30 19.34 -1.16
C TRP A 167 -8.82 19.39 -1.59
N GLN A 168 -8.18 20.55 -1.53
CA GLN A 168 -6.75 20.69 -1.83
C GLN A 168 -5.86 20.31 -0.64
N PHE A 169 -6.43 20.10 0.55
CA PHE A 169 -5.69 19.71 1.74
C PHE A 169 -5.80 18.22 1.99
N ILE A 170 -4.66 17.55 1.99
CA ILE A 170 -4.49 16.16 2.43
C ILE A 170 -3.70 16.25 3.75
N PHE A 171 -4.40 16.28 4.89
CA PHE A 171 -3.76 16.50 6.18
C PHE A 171 -2.94 15.29 6.61
N ASP A 172 -1.63 15.47 6.80
CA ASP A 172 -0.77 14.52 7.50
C ASP A 172 -0.73 14.91 8.97
N VAL A 173 -1.40 14.09 9.78
CA VAL A 173 -1.47 14.31 11.23
C VAL A 173 -0.21 13.87 11.97
N LEU A 174 0.82 13.53 11.25
CA LEU A 174 2.12 13.06 11.73
C LEU A 174 2.06 11.75 12.51
N THR A 175 3.02 10.90 12.26
CA THR A 175 3.19 9.62 12.93
C THR A 175 4.58 9.59 13.56
N PHE A 176 4.64 9.44 14.89
CA PHE A 176 5.88 9.31 15.61
C PHE A 176 6.17 7.86 15.92
N THR A 177 7.45 7.51 16.01
CA THR A 177 7.83 6.13 16.33
C THR A 177 7.48 5.79 17.78
N LEU A 178 7.03 4.55 17.97
CA LEU A 178 6.75 3.96 19.28
C LEU A 178 7.97 3.25 19.87
N ALA A 179 9.10 3.21 19.12
CA ALA A 179 10.30 2.46 19.53
C ALA A 179 11.21 3.21 20.49
N THR A 180 10.98 4.51 20.73
CA THR A 180 11.85 5.31 21.62
C THR A 180 11.74 4.90 23.08
N GLY A 181 10.58 4.39 23.51
CA GLY A 181 10.29 4.13 24.92
C GLY A 181 10.11 5.40 25.76
N GLU A 182 10.17 6.61 25.15
CA GLU A 182 9.99 7.87 25.83
C GLU A 182 8.51 8.10 26.17
N ALA A 183 8.24 8.52 27.43
CA ALA A 183 6.87 8.75 27.90
C ALA A 183 6.08 9.75 27.04
N GLU A 184 6.78 10.73 26.45
CA GLU A 184 6.21 11.76 25.58
C GLU A 184 5.56 11.17 24.32
N PHE A 185 6.11 10.07 23.78
CA PHE A 185 5.62 9.43 22.56
C PHE A 185 4.76 8.19 22.82
N ALA A 186 4.59 7.77 24.06
CA ALA A 186 3.84 6.58 24.42
C ALA A 186 2.39 6.59 23.89
N ASP A 187 1.73 7.74 23.87
CA ASP A 187 0.37 7.92 23.36
C ASP A 187 0.31 8.46 21.92
N SER A 188 1.44 8.54 21.23
CA SER A 188 1.50 9.19 19.90
C SER A 188 0.60 8.52 18.87
N ALA A 189 0.54 7.18 18.84
CA ALA A 189 -0.33 6.46 17.93
C ALA A 189 -1.82 6.71 18.24
N LYS A 190 -2.23 6.73 19.52
CA LYS A 190 -3.61 7.09 19.93
C LYS A 190 -3.95 8.50 19.49
N ASN A 191 -3.03 9.45 19.73
CA ASN A 191 -3.21 10.85 19.32
C ASN A 191 -3.32 11.00 17.80
N THR A 192 -2.61 10.19 17.03
CA THR A 192 -2.70 10.17 15.58
C THR A 192 -4.07 9.65 15.13
N LEU A 193 -4.55 8.53 15.68
CA LEU A 193 -5.86 7.96 15.36
C LEU A 193 -7.00 8.92 15.73
N GLU A 194 -6.93 9.56 16.90
CA GLU A 194 -7.94 10.54 17.32
C GLU A 194 -7.86 11.81 16.48
N GLY A 195 -6.65 12.27 16.14
CA GLY A 195 -6.46 13.42 15.25
C GLY A 195 -7.13 13.20 13.88
N ILE A 196 -7.02 11.99 13.31
CA ILE A 196 -7.73 11.63 12.06
C ILE A 196 -9.24 11.78 12.25
N ARG A 197 -9.83 11.21 13.33
CA ARG A 197 -11.28 11.30 13.58
C ARG A 197 -11.76 12.74 13.72
N MET A 198 -11.04 13.54 14.50
CA MET A 198 -11.38 14.95 14.71
C MET A 198 -11.31 15.74 13.40
N LEU A 199 -10.30 15.52 12.58
CA LEU A 199 -10.14 16.15 11.26
C LEU A 199 -11.27 15.77 10.31
N LYS A 200 -11.62 14.50 10.21
CA LYS A 200 -12.70 14.03 9.35
C LYS A 200 -14.06 14.62 9.75
N GLN A 201 -14.29 14.85 11.05
CA GLN A 201 -15.49 15.50 11.54
C GLN A 201 -15.52 16.99 11.19
N LYS A 202 -14.37 17.68 11.33
CA LYS A 202 -14.29 19.13 11.14
C LYS A 202 -14.15 19.55 9.69
N PHE A 203 -13.42 18.77 8.89
CA PHE A 203 -13.12 19.03 7.48
C PHE A 203 -13.53 17.85 6.59
N PRO A 204 -14.83 17.56 6.44
CA PRO A 204 -15.31 16.38 5.70
C PRO A 204 -14.97 16.39 4.23
N GLU A 205 -14.71 17.57 3.63
CA GLU A 205 -14.30 17.73 2.23
C GLU A 205 -12.79 17.63 2.02
N SER A 206 -11.99 17.64 3.09
CA SER A 206 -10.55 17.43 3.05
C SER A 206 -10.22 15.95 3.17
N PHE A 207 -8.96 15.63 2.90
CA PHE A 207 -8.44 14.27 2.99
C PHE A 207 -7.42 14.15 4.11
N THR A 208 -7.13 12.91 4.51
CA THR A 208 -6.11 12.58 5.51
C THR A 208 -5.09 11.61 4.94
N THR A 209 -3.84 11.74 5.36
CA THR A 209 -2.74 10.84 5.00
C THR A 209 -1.85 10.55 6.20
N LEU A 210 -1.03 9.52 6.08
CA LEU A 210 0.06 9.19 7.01
C LEU A 210 1.29 8.67 6.26
N GLY A 211 2.47 9.09 6.68
CA GLY A 211 3.71 8.34 6.48
C GLY A 211 3.74 7.18 7.47
N LEU A 212 3.04 6.09 7.13
CA LEU A 212 2.68 5.02 8.06
C LEU A 212 3.89 4.36 8.71
N SER A 213 4.94 4.10 7.93
CA SER A 213 6.14 3.36 8.35
C SER A 213 6.87 4.00 9.53
N ASN A 214 6.60 5.29 9.80
CA ASN A 214 7.21 6.02 10.91
C ASN A 214 6.81 5.47 12.28
N VAL A 215 5.59 4.92 12.44
CA VAL A 215 5.11 4.36 13.72
C VAL A 215 6.04 3.27 14.25
N SER A 216 6.66 2.52 13.37
CA SER A 216 7.50 1.34 13.68
C SER A 216 9.00 1.58 13.45
N PHE A 217 9.41 2.81 13.13
CA PHE A 217 10.81 3.11 12.90
C PHE A 217 11.64 2.77 14.15
N GLY A 218 12.75 2.02 13.95
CA GLY A 218 13.59 1.54 15.06
C GLY A 218 13.19 0.17 15.64
N LEU A 219 12.01 -0.36 15.33
CA LEU A 219 11.63 -1.73 15.72
C LEU A 219 12.34 -2.80 14.85
N PRO A 220 12.47 -4.05 15.33
CA PRO A 220 12.94 -5.18 14.53
C PRO A 220 12.12 -5.31 13.23
N ALA A 221 12.77 -5.64 12.10
CA ALA A 221 12.13 -5.70 10.79
C ALA A 221 10.88 -6.61 10.73
N SER A 222 10.88 -7.73 11.48
CA SER A 222 9.74 -8.63 11.60
C SER A 222 8.56 -8.01 12.34
N ALA A 223 8.83 -7.23 13.40
CA ALA A 223 7.81 -6.51 14.16
C ALA A 223 7.21 -5.36 13.35
N ARG A 224 8.01 -4.68 12.53
CA ARG A 224 7.56 -3.53 11.74
C ARG A 224 6.38 -3.83 10.85
N LYS A 225 6.40 -4.96 10.12
CA LYS A 225 5.28 -5.35 9.24
C LYS A 225 3.99 -5.53 10.02
N VAL A 226 4.05 -6.17 11.18
CA VAL A 226 2.87 -6.39 12.03
C VAL A 226 2.36 -5.07 12.59
N VAL A 227 3.23 -4.25 13.19
CA VAL A 227 2.84 -2.96 13.78
C VAL A 227 2.26 -2.03 12.71
N ASN A 228 2.89 -1.92 11.54
CA ASN A 228 2.38 -1.10 10.43
C ASN A 228 0.99 -1.58 9.97
N SER A 229 0.79 -2.90 9.85
CA SER A 229 -0.47 -3.47 9.37
C SER A 229 -1.61 -3.28 10.37
N VAL A 230 -1.34 -3.51 11.66
CA VAL A 230 -2.32 -3.27 12.72
C VAL A 230 -2.64 -1.78 12.84
N PHE A 231 -1.63 -0.91 12.76
CA PHE A 231 -1.84 0.52 12.82
C PHE A 231 -2.65 1.04 11.62
N LEU A 232 -2.35 0.56 10.40
CA LEU A 232 -3.13 0.88 9.20
C LEU A 232 -4.60 0.50 9.36
N TYR A 233 -4.90 -0.70 9.86
CA TYR A 233 -6.27 -1.14 10.10
C TYR A 233 -7.05 -0.18 11.02
N HIS A 234 -6.43 0.24 12.12
CA HIS A 234 -7.07 1.18 13.04
C HIS A 234 -7.16 2.60 12.47
N ALA A 235 -6.18 3.02 11.65
CA ALA A 235 -6.20 4.31 10.98
C ALA A 235 -7.33 4.38 9.93
N LEU A 236 -7.56 3.31 9.16
CA LEU A 236 -8.70 3.21 8.23
C LEU A 236 -10.03 3.31 8.97
N LYS A 237 -10.18 2.63 10.09
CA LYS A 237 -11.36 2.76 10.96
C LYS A 237 -11.52 4.16 11.57
N ALA A 238 -10.44 4.91 11.73
CA ALA A 238 -10.49 6.30 12.16
C ALA A 238 -10.88 7.27 11.02
N GLY A 239 -10.87 6.83 9.75
CA GLY A 239 -11.24 7.60 8.58
C GLY A 239 -10.07 8.08 7.73
N LEU A 240 -8.94 7.34 7.76
CA LEU A 240 -7.79 7.60 6.88
C LEU A 240 -8.17 7.42 5.41
N ASP A 241 -7.92 8.42 4.56
CA ASP A 241 -8.23 8.36 3.13
C ASP A 241 -7.06 7.83 2.31
N THR A 242 -5.83 8.27 2.60
CA THR A 242 -4.63 7.93 1.84
C THR A 242 -3.49 7.49 2.76
N VAL A 243 -2.51 6.77 2.22
CA VAL A 243 -1.35 6.31 2.98
C VAL A 243 -0.09 6.26 2.13
N ILE A 244 1.02 6.76 2.66
CA ILE A 244 2.36 6.61 2.06
C ILE A 244 2.97 5.36 2.66
N ILE A 245 3.18 4.32 1.83
CA ILE A 245 3.66 3.01 2.28
C ILE A 245 4.20 2.18 1.10
N ASN A 246 5.08 1.23 1.41
CA ASN A 246 5.37 0.12 0.50
C ASN A 246 4.26 -0.94 0.62
N ALA A 247 3.44 -1.10 -0.42
CA ALA A 247 2.32 -2.04 -0.44
C ALA A 247 2.70 -3.50 -0.13
N ARG A 248 3.96 -3.90 -0.39
CA ARG A 248 4.48 -5.25 -0.07
C ARG A 248 4.67 -5.50 1.43
N ASP A 249 4.72 -4.44 2.23
CA ASP A 249 5.02 -4.54 3.67
C ASP A 249 3.76 -4.54 4.55
N VAL A 250 2.59 -4.69 3.94
CA VAL A 250 1.31 -4.80 4.64
C VAL A 250 0.84 -6.25 4.66
N ILE A 251 0.30 -6.66 5.80
CA ILE A 251 -0.35 -7.96 6.02
C ILE A 251 -1.84 -7.69 6.27
N PRO A 252 -2.77 -8.44 5.66
CA PRO A 252 -4.19 -8.32 6.01
C PRO A 252 -4.40 -8.54 7.51
N TYR A 253 -5.13 -7.64 8.16
CA TYR A 253 -5.33 -7.69 9.62
C TYR A 253 -5.87 -9.06 10.11
N PRO A 254 -6.84 -9.74 9.42
CA PRO A 254 -7.30 -11.05 9.83
C PRO A 254 -6.24 -12.16 9.74
N GLU A 255 -5.18 -11.96 8.93
CA GLU A 255 -4.12 -12.95 8.70
C GLU A 255 -2.95 -12.82 9.68
N ILE A 256 -2.94 -11.75 10.49
CA ILE A 256 -1.92 -11.56 11.53
C ILE A 256 -2.19 -12.55 12.67
N ASP A 257 -1.14 -13.22 13.16
CA ASP A 257 -1.23 -14.08 14.32
C ASP A 257 -1.83 -13.33 15.52
N GLU A 258 -2.73 -13.98 16.26
CA GLU A 258 -3.50 -13.34 17.34
C GLU A 258 -2.60 -12.79 18.47
N GLN A 259 -1.50 -13.48 18.78
CA GLN A 259 -0.56 -13.00 19.80
C GLN A 259 0.21 -11.78 19.30
N GLN A 260 0.66 -11.81 18.04
CA GLN A 260 1.36 -10.68 17.42
C GLN A 260 0.44 -9.47 17.27
N LYS A 261 -0.81 -9.70 16.90
CA LYS A 261 -1.86 -8.68 16.82
C LYS A 261 -2.06 -8.00 18.17
N LYS A 262 -2.24 -8.83 19.22
CA LYS A 262 -2.40 -8.33 20.60
C LYS A 262 -1.21 -7.50 21.04
N LEU A 263 0.02 -7.97 20.83
CA LEU A 263 1.24 -7.24 21.19
C LEU A 263 1.36 -5.90 20.46
N ALA A 264 1.01 -5.87 19.16
CA ALA A 264 1.01 -4.63 18.38
C ALA A 264 -0.07 -3.67 18.88
N GLU A 265 -1.28 -4.14 19.18
CA GLU A 265 -2.34 -3.30 19.74
C GLU A 265 -2.00 -2.80 21.14
N ASP A 266 -1.39 -3.62 21.99
CA ASP A 266 -0.97 -3.20 23.32
C ASP A 266 0.04 -2.06 23.25
N LEU A 267 0.97 -2.09 22.26
CA LEU A 267 1.89 -0.99 21.98
C LEU A 267 1.19 0.23 21.40
N ILE A 268 0.39 0.07 20.33
CA ILE A 268 -0.30 1.18 19.63
C ILE A 268 -1.23 1.95 20.57
N PHE A 269 -1.94 1.22 21.44
CA PHE A 269 -2.89 1.80 22.39
C PHE A 269 -2.29 2.08 23.77
N ASN A 270 -0.95 1.88 23.94
CA ASN A 270 -0.24 2.10 25.20
C ASN A 270 -1.01 1.50 26.40
N LYS A 271 -1.37 0.20 26.30
CA LYS A 271 -2.25 -0.44 27.29
C LYS A 271 -1.53 -0.70 28.61
N HIS A 272 -0.21 -0.85 28.57
CA HIS A 272 0.64 -1.01 29.76
C HIS A 272 2.10 -0.65 29.46
N THR A 273 2.86 -0.36 30.51
CA THR A 273 4.24 0.18 30.41
C THR A 273 5.24 -0.77 29.76
N ASN A 274 4.99 -2.09 29.77
CA ASN A 274 5.90 -3.09 29.22
C ASN A 274 5.60 -3.47 27.76
N ALA A 275 4.58 -2.87 27.12
CA ALA A 275 4.12 -3.26 25.79
C ALA A 275 5.24 -3.27 24.74
N LEU A 276 6.13 -2.27 24.75
CA LEU A 276 7.28 -2.22 23.83
C LEU A 276 8.26 -3.37 24.10
N ALA A 277 8.62 -3.60 25.37
CA ALA A 277 9.58 -4.65 25.74
C ALA A 277 9.05 -6.05 25.40
N GLU A 278 7.76 -6.31 25.64
CA GLU A 278 7.12 -7.58 25.32
C GLU A 278 7.10 -7.83 23.81
N LEU A 279 6.75 -6.83 23.02
CA LEU A 279 6.77 -6.90 21.57
C LEU A 279 8.19 -7.20 21.06
N ILE A 280 9.21 -6.45 21.51
CA ILE A 280 10.61 -6.68 21.10
C ILE A 280 11.06 -8.08 21.47
N THR A 281 10.80 -8.53 22.72
CA THR A 281 11.18 -9.86 23.21
C THR A 281 10.55 -10.96 22.36
N HIS A 282 9.27 -10.83 22.00
CA HIS A 282 8.58 -11.79 21.14
C HIS A 282 9.25 -11.91 19.76
N PHE A 283 9.55 -10.78 19.13
CA PHE A 283 10.12 -10.78 17.78
C PHE A 283 11.63 -11.03 17.72
N GLU A 284 12.39 -10.78 18.78
CA GLU A 284 13.81 -11.15 18.92
C GLU A 284 13.98 -12.62 19.29
N GLY A 285 13.15 -13.15 20.18
CA GLY A 285 13.10 -14.56 20.50
C GLY A 285 12.75 -15.44 19.30
N ALA A 286 11.88 -14.94 18.42
CA ALA A 286 11.54 -15.61 17.15
C ALA A 286 12.71 -15.65 16.15
N LYS A 287 13.75 -14.82 16.28
CA LYS A 287 14.99 -14.93 15.48
C LYS A 287 15.86 -16.13 15.87
N ALA A 288 15.74 -16.61 17.10
CA ALA A 288 16.45 -17.81 17.59
C ALA A 288 15.77 -19.11 17.14
N VAL A 289 14.49 -19.05 16.75
CA VAL A 289 13.71 -20.17 16.20
C VAL A 289 13.30 -19.75 14.79
N ALA A 290 14.14 -20.05 13.80
CA ALA A 290 13.95 -19.96 12.36
C ALA A 290 12.76 -19.12 11.87
N THR A 291 13.08 -18.02 11.17
CA THR A 291 12.25 -17.41 10.12
C THR A 291 10.75 -17.33 10.43
N GLY A 292 10.34 -16.18 10.90
CA GLY A 292 8.99 -15.59 10.89
C GLY A 292 7.82 -16.55 10.69
N SER A 293 7.15 -16.96 11.72
CA SER A 293 5.84 -17.55 11.58
C SER A 293 4.74 -16.46 11.55
N THR A 294 4.63 -15.72 10.43
CA THR A 294 3.31 -15.73 9.80
C THR A 294 2.94 -17.20 9.66
N LYS A 295 1.81 -17.67 10.19
CA LYS A 295 1.29 -19.00 9.84
C LYS A 295 1.52 -19.15 8.36
N ARG A 296 2.46 -20.02 7.95
CA ARG A 296 2.69 -20.28 6.55
C ARG A 296 1.37 -20.84 6.09
N ILE A 297 0.62 -20.04 5.33
CA ILE A 297 -0.63 -20.48 4.76
C ILE A 297 -0.22 -21.53 3.74
N GLU A 298 -0.26 -22.80 4.13
CA GLU A 298 0.12 -23.93 3.29
C GLU A 298 -1.14 -24.64 2.83
N VAL A 299 -1.11 -25.06 1.58
CA VAL A 299 -2.15 -25.91 1.03
C VAL A 299 -1.92 -27.32 1.54
N ASP A 300 -2.89 -27.89 2.21
CA ASP A 300 -2.87 -29.29 2.59
C ASP A 300 -3.00 -30.17 1.36
N PRO A 301 -1.98 -30.98 1.01
CA PRO A 301 -2.02 -31.84 -0.17
C PRO A 301 -3.14 -32.89 -0.14
N SER A 302 -3.65 -33.21 1.04
CA SER A 302 -4.74 -34.17 1.23
C SER A 302 -6.13 -33.61 0.84
N TRP A 303 -6.27 -32.30 0.71
CA TRP A 303 -7.55 -31.71 0.31
C TRP A 303 -7.91 -32.05 -1.13
N PRO A 304 -9.23 -32.14 -1.44
CA PRO A 304 -9.69 -32.21 -2.83
C PRO A 304 -9.12 -31.05 -3.67
N ALA A 305 -8.89 -31.31 -4.96
CA ALA A 305 -8.28 -30.33 -5.87
C ALA A 305 -9.09 -29.03 -5.96
N ASP A 306 -10.42 -29.13 -5.93
CA ASP A 306 -11.32 -27.96 -5.87
C ASP A 306 -11.02 -27.07 -4.67
N LYS A 307 -10.91 -27.68 -3.48
CA LYS A 307 -10.60 -26.94 -2.25
C LYS A 307 -9.21 -26.34 -2.30
N ARG A 308 -8.23 -27.04 -2.86
CA ARG A 308 -6.87 -26.50 -3.01
C ARG A 308 -6.86 -25.30 -3.96
N SER A 309 -7.51 -25.41 -5.14
CA SER A 309 -7.60 -24.33 -6.13
C SER A 309 -8.29 -23.09 -5.56
N TYR A 310 -9.44 -23.29 -4.90
CA TYR A 310 -10.17 -22.23 -4.20
C TYR A 310 -9.30 -21.54 -3.15
N PHE A 311 -8.68 -22.32 -2.27
CA PHE A 311 -7.84 -21.84 -1.19
C PHE A 311 -6.63 -21.03 -1.71
N ARG A 312 -6.00 -21.48 -2.82
CA ARG A 312 -4.89 -20.76 -3.42
C ARG A 312 -5.29 -19.37 -3.90
N ILE A 313 -6.43 -19.23 -4.56
CA ILE A 313 -6.92 -17.94 -5.07
C ILE A 313 -7.20 -17.01 -3.89
N VAL A 314 -7.97 -17.47 -2.90
CA VAL A 314 -8.33 -16.64 -1.74
C VAL A 314 -7.09 -16.21 -0.94
N ASN A 315 -6.07 -17.10 -0.83
CA ASN A 315 -4.87 -16.85 -0.04
C ASN A 315 -3.65 -16.42 -0.88
N ARG A 316 -3.83 -16.14 -2.18
CA ARG A 316 -2.78 -15.56 -3.06
C ARG A 316 -1.57 -16.48 -3.27
N LEU A 317 -1.79 -17.79 -3.30
CA LEU A 317 -0.75 -18.81 -3.45
C LEU A 317 -0.67 -19.27 -4.92
N LYS A 318 0.08 -18.55 -5.74
CA LYS A 318 0.17 -18.81 -7.19
C LYS A 318 0.85 -20.14 -7.50
N GLU A 319 1.90 -20.50 -6.75
CA GLU A 319 2.67 -21.73 -6.99
C GLU A 319 1.78 -22.99 -6.84
N GLY A 320 1.73 -23.81 -7.86
CA GLY A 320 0.97 -25.08 -7.89
C GLY A 320 -0.52 -24.94 -8.22
N ILE A 321 -1.04 -23.73 -8.54
CA ILE A 321 -2.45 -23.54 -8.94
C ILE A 321 -2.78 -24.27 -10.24
N GLU A 322 -1.83 -24.29 -11.18
CA GLU A 322 -2.00 -24.94 -12.49
C GLU A 322 -2.24 -26.44 -12.31
N ASP A 323 -1.41 -27.12 -11.52
CA ASP A 323 -1.55 -28.56 -11.25
C ASP A 323 -2.87 -28.86 -10.51
N ASP A 324 -3.27 -28.01 -9.55
CA ASP A 324 -4.52 -28.18 -8.81
C ASP A 324 -5.74 -27.99 -9.71
N VAL A 325 -5.72 -27.03 -10.64
CA VAL A 325 -6.80 -26.84 -11.63
C VAL A 325 -6.91 -28.06 -12.59
N VAL A 326 -5.77 -28.56 -13.08
CA VAL A 326 -5.77 -29.76 -13.94
C VAL A 326 -6.34 -30.96 -13.19
N GLN A 327 -5.98 -31.14 -11.92
CA GLN A 327 -6.54 -32.21 -11.09
C GLN A 327 -8.03 -32.01 -10.84
N ALA A 328 -8.49 -30.78 -10.59
CA ALA A 328 -9.91 -30.48 -10.39
C ALA A 328 -10.76 -30.81 -11.63
N ILE A 329 -10.23 -30.53 -12.84
CA ILE A 329 -10.85 -30.93 -14.10
C ILE A 329 -10.88 -32.48 -14.23
N ALA A 330 -9.76 -33.13 -13.89
CA ALA A 330 -9.62 -34.59 -13.96
C ALA A 330 -10.62 -35.32 -13.05
N ASP A 331 -10.82 -34.79 -11.84
CA ASP A 331 -11.73 -35.38 -10.85
C ASP A 331 -13.21 -35.41 -11.33
N ARG A 332 -13.54 -34.57 -12.33
CA ARG A 332 -14.88 -34.47 -12.96
C ARG A 332 -15.05 -35.40 -14.22
N VAL A 333 -13.95 -35.91 -14.74
CA VAL A 333 -13.99 -36.69 -16.01
C VAL A 333 -13.75 -38.18 -15.76
N LYS A 334 -14.67 -39.05 -16.16
CA LYS A 334 -14.47 -40.50 -16.11
C LYS A 334 -13.49 -40.96 -17.19
N GLY A 335 -12.61 -41.91 -16.87
CA GLY A 335 -11.67 -42.50 -17.83
C GLY A 335 -10.50 -41.60 -18.23
N VAL A 336 -10.21 -40.57 -17.45
CA VAL A 336 -9.10 -39.66 -17.67
C VAL A 336 -7.76 -40.29 -17.30
N LYS A 337 -6.69 -39.84 -17.99
CA LYS A 337 -5.31 -40.13 -17.61
C LYS A 337 -4.59 -38.81 -17.31
N LEU A 338 -3.97 -38.73 -16.13
CA LEU A 338 -3.06 -37.65 -15.78
C LEU A 338 -1.63 -38.08 -16.06
N VAL A 339 -0.90 -37.25 -16.77
CA VAL A 339 0.52 -37.48 -17.07
C VAL A 339 1.32 -36.24 -16.72
N ARG A 340 2.59 -36.40 -16.30
CA ARG A 340 3.49 -35.25 -16.16
C ARG A 340 4.31 -35.08 -17.44
N GLN A 341 4.23 -33.88 -18.02
CA GLN A 341 5.05 -33.46 -19.17
C GLN A 341 5.81 -32.21 -18.78
N GLU A 342 7.13 -32.22 -18.93
CA GLU A 342 8.02 -31.09 -18.56
C GLU A 342 7.77 -30.55 -17.14
N GLY A 343 7.49 -31.46 -16.18
CA GLY A 343 7.26 -31.09 -14.77
C GLY A 343 5.84 -30.63 -14.43
N ARG A 344 4.94 -30.43 -15.44
CA ARG A 344 3.55 -29.99 -15.26
C ARG A 344 2.57 -31.16 -15.42
N LEU A 345 1.48 -31.10 -14.68
CA LEU A 345 0.38 -32.05 -14.81
C LEU A 345 -0.42 -31.74 -16.08
N VAL A 346 -0.70 -32.76 -16.88
CA VAL A 346 -1.49 -32.65 -18.12
C VAL A 346 -2.59 -33.69 -18.13
N LEU A 347 -3.79 -33.24 -18.46
CA LEU A 347 -4.99 -34.09 -18.59
C LEU A 347 -5.06 -34.69 -20.01
N LYS A 348 -5.26 -36.00 -20.10
CA LYS A 348 -5.69 -36.68 -21.32
C LYS A 348 -7.08 -37.21 -21.12
N ALA A 349 -8.09 -36.42 -21.55
CA ALA A 349 -9.50 -36.78 -21.49
C ALA A 349 -9.87 -37.73 -22.63
N PRO A 350 -10.94 -38.53 -22.49
CA PRO A 350 -11.48 -39.37 -23.55
C PRO A 350 -11.90 -38.58 -24.79
N THR A 351 -12.55 -37.44 -24.60
CA THR A 351 -12.94 -36.50 -25.67
C THR A 351 -12.64 -35.05 -25.29
N LYS A 352 -12.65 -34.15 -26.30
CA LYS A 352 -12.50 -32.70 -26.05
C LYS A 352 -13.73 -32.12 -25.37
N GLU A 353 -14.90 -32.61 -25.67
CA GLU A 353 -16.19 -32.18 -25.13
C GLU A 353 -16.25 -32.43 -23.62
N THR A 354 -15.86 -33.63 -23.15
CA THR A 354 -15.85 -33.96 -21.72
C THR A 354 -14.83 -33.15 -20.94
N ALA A 355 -13.68 -32.83 -21.56
CA ALA A 355 -12.71 -31.92 -20.93
C ALA A 355 -13.24 -30.48 -20.85
N HIS A 356 -13.94 -30.03 -21.90
CA HIS A 356 -14.55 -28.71 -21.95
C HIS A 356 -15.63 -28.54 -20.87
N GLU A 357 -16.56 -29.46 -20.78
CA GLU A 357 -17.65 -29.44 -19.78
C GLU A 357 -17.07 -29.39 -18.36
N ALA A 358 -16.09 -30.24 -18.03
CA ALA A 358 -15.43 -30.27 -16.74
C ALA A 358 -14.64 -28.99 -16.45
N ALA A 359 -14.00 -28.39 -17.46
CA ALA A 359 -13.30 -27.12 -17.32
C ALA A 359 -14.27 -25.96 -17.02
N VAL A 360 -15.41 -25.91 -17.74
CA VAL A 360 -16.47 -24.90 -17.49
C VAL A 360 -17.05 -25.07 -16.10
N GLU A 361 -17.30 -26.30 -15.65
CA GLU A 361 -17.81 -26.59 -14.31
C GLU A 361 -16.78 -26.15 -13.23
N THR A 362 -15.49 -26.46 -13.42
CA THR A 362 -14.41 -26.02 -12.51
C THR A 362 -14.34 -24.49 -12.43
N LEU A 363 -14.47 -23.79 -13.56
CA LEU A 363 -14.51 -22.34 -13.59
C LEU A 363 -15.67 -21.79 -12.73
N ASN A 364 -16.88 -22.31 -12.97
CA ASN A 364 -18.10 -21.79 -12.37
C ASN A 364 -18.25 -22.16 -10.89
N GLU A 365 -17.84 -23.38 -10.50
CA GLU A 365 -18.07 -23.89 -9.15
C GLU A 365 -16.89 -23.63 -8.20
N VAL A 366 -15.69 -23.41 -8.72
CA VAL A 366 -14.49 -23.25 -7.90
C VAL A 366 -13.84 -21.89 -8.06
N LEU A 367 -13.46 -21.52 -9.31
CA LEU A 367 -12.61 -20.35 -9.52
C LEU A 367 -13.37 -19.02 -9.36
N LEU A 368 -14.57 -18.93 -9.96
CA LEU A 368 -15.42 -17.73 -9.84
C LEU A 368 -15.90 -17.49 -8.40
N PRO A 369 -16.36 -18.50 -7.65
CA PRO A 369 -16.70 -18.33 -6.23
C PRO A 369 -15.50 -17.88 -5.38
N ALA A 370 -14.28 -18.39 -5.66
CA ALA A 370 -13.08 -17.94 -4.96
C ALA A 370 -12.79 -16.45 -5.18
N MET A 371 -12.86 -15.96 -6.43
CA MET A 371 -12.69 -14.53 -6.71
C MET A 371 -13.83 -13.68 -6.18
N LYS A 372 -15.05 -14.21 -6.11
CA LYS A 372 -16.18 -13.52 -5.48
C LYS A 372 -15.90 -13.29 -3.99
N GLU A 373 -15.43 -14.32 -3.27
CA GLU A 373 -15.05 -14.17 -1.85
C GLU A 373 -13.96 -13.08 -1.67
N VAL A 374 -12.95 -13.04 -2.55
CA VAL A 374 -11.93 -12.00 -2.54
C VAL A 374 -12.56 -10.60 -2.75
N GLY A 375 -13.51 -10.49 -3.68
CA GLY A 375 -14.26 -9.25 -3.92
C GLY A 375 -15.11 -8.83 -2.74
N ASP A 376 -15.82 -9.77 -2.11
CA ASP A 376 -16.66 -9.52 -0.94
C ASP A 376 -15.80 -9.02 0.26
N LYS A 377 -14.65 -9.66 0.51
CA LYS A 377 -13.67 -9.23 1.54
C LYS A 377 -13.08 -7.86 1.23
N PHE A 378 -12.83 -7.55 -0.05
CA PHE A 378 -12.38 -6.23 -0.46
C PHE A 378 -13.48 -5.17 -0.21
N GLY A 379 -14.72 -5.43 -0.63
CA GLY A 379 -15.86 -4.54 -0.37
C GLY A 379 -16.15 -4.32 1.12
N ALA A 380 -15.88 -5.33 1.96
CA ALA A 380 -15.98 -5.22 3.42
C ALA A 380 -14.81 -4.47 4.08
N GLY A 381 -13.77 -4.08 3.30
CA GLY A 381 -12.57 -3.43 3.83
C GLY A 381 -11.63 -4.38 4.61
N GLU A 382 -11.81 -5.69 4.50
CA GLU A 382 -10.94 -6.69 5.09
C GLU A 382 -9.65 -6.89 4.30
N LEU A 383 -9.69 -6.62 3.00
CA LEU A 383 -8.55 -6.63 2.09
C LEU A 383 -8.35 -5.26 1.47
N ILE A 384 -7.10 -4.91 1.17
CA ILE A 384 -6.75 -3.73 0.36
C ILE A 384 -6.36 -4.17 -1.05
N LEU A 385 -6.39 -3.25 -2.00
CA LEU A 385 -6.18 -3.53 -3.43
C LEU A 385 -4.95 -4.42 -3.76
N PRO A 386 -3.76 -4.24 -3.15
CA PRO A 386 -2.61 -5.11 -3.43
C PRO A 386 -2.88 -6.60 -3.25
N PHE A 387 -3.73 -6.98 -2.28
CA PHE A 387 -4.08 -8.38 -2.05
C PHE A 387 -5.05 -8.90 -3.10
N VAL A 388 -5.99 -8.07 -3.54
CA VAL A 388 -6.92 -8.40 -4.64
C VAL A 388 -6.14 -8.65 -5.94
N LEU A 389 -5.15 -7.79 -6.25
CA LEU A 389 -4.30 -7.95 -7.43
C LEU A 389 -3.51 -9.26 -7.39
N LYS A 390 -2.95 -9.64 -6.24
CA LYS A 390 -2.27 -10.94 -6.09
C LYS A 390 -3.21 -12.13 -6.26
N SER A 391 -4.45 -12.04 -5.77
CA SER A 391 -5.48 -13.07 -6.02
C SER A 391 -5.86 -13.14 -7.51
N ALA A 392 -6.00 -11.98 -8.17
CA ALA A 392 -6.25 -11.90 -9.60
C ALA A 392 -5.12 -12.51 -10.44
N GLU A 393 -3.84 -12.33 -10.06
CA GLU A 393 -2.71 -13.00 -10.69
C GLU A 393 -2.76 -14.53 -10.52
N CYS A 394 -3.19 -15.02 -9.35
CA CYS A 394 -3.41 -16.44 -9.11
C CYS A 394 -4.57 -16.97 -10.00
N MET A 395 -5.69 -16.24 -10.05
CA MET A 395 -6.84 -16.56 -10.92
C MET A 395 -6.45 -16.57 -12.40
N LYS A 396 -5.66 -15.61 -12.85
CA LYS A 396 -5.17 -15.54 -14.24
C LYS A 396 -4.35 -16.76 -14.62
N ALA A 397 -3.48 -17.24 -13.72
CA ALA A 397 -2.71 -18.47 -13.95
C ALA A 397 -3.64 -19.70 -14.02
N ALA A 398 -4.65 -19.78 -13.14
CA ALA A 398 -5.64 -20.84 -13.13
C ALA A 398 -6.46 -20.86 -14.43
N VAL A 399 -6.95 -19.71 -14.90
CA VAL A 399 -7.73 -19.58 -16.13
C VAL A 399 -6.88 -19.90 -17.36
N ALA A 400 -5.63 -19.42 -17.41
CA ALA A 400 -4.72 -19.73 -18.53
C ALA A 400 -4.45 -21.25 -18.67
N GLU A 401 -4.43 -22.00 -17.56
CA GLU A 401 -4.33 -23.46 -17.62
C GLU A 401 -5.63 -24.09 -18.08
N LEU A 402 -6.76 -23.61 -17.54
CA LEU A 402 -8.11 -24.09 -17.87
C LEU A 402 -8.45 -23.85 -19.36
N GLU A 403 -8.04 -22.72 -19.94
CA GLU A 403 -8.29 -22.39 -21.36
C GLU A 403 -7.77 -23.44 -22.34
N LYS A 404 -6.76 -24.23 -21.98
CA LYS A 404 -6.23 -25.31 -22.82
C LYS A 404 -7.24 -26.42 -23.05
N TYR A 405 -8.26 -26.54 -22.21
CA TYR A 405 -9.30 -27.54 -22.23
C TYR A 405 -10.65 -27.01 -22.79
N LEU A 406 -10.74 -25.70 -23.01
CA LEU A 406 -11.94 -25.09 -23.58
C LEU A 406 -11.99 -25.24 -25.10
N ILE A 407 -13.21 -25.55 -25.62
CA ILE A 407 -13.48 -25.50 -27.05
C ILE A 407 -13.80 -24.05 -27.42
N ARG A 408 -12.98 -23.43 -28.27
CA ARG A 408 -13.28 -22.11 -28.82
C ARG A 408 -14.46 -22.26 -29.81
N GLN A 409 -15.54 -21.53 -29.57
CA GLN A 409 -16.54 -21.30 -30.58
C GLN A 409 -15.98 -20.27 -31.58
N GLU A 410 -15.90 -20.63 -32.86
CA GLU A 410 -15.54 -19.70 -33.93
C GLU A 410 -16.65 -18.68 -34.16
#